data_690163763abc7d0a5c0cf913d1b1cf34
#
_entry.id   690163763abc7d0a5c0cf913d1b1cf34
#
_cell.length_a   1.000
_cell.length_b   1.000
_cell.length_c   1.000
_cell.angle_alpha   90.00
_cell.angle_beta   90.00
_cell.angle_gamma   90.00
#
_symmetry.space_group_name_H-M   'P 1'
#
loop_
_entity.id
_entity.type
_entity.pdbx_description
1 polymer ?
#
loop_
_entity_poly.entity_id
_entity_poly.type
_entity_poly.pdbx_seq_one_letter_code
_entity_poly.pdbx_strand_id
1 'polypeptide(L)'
;MTSTTEINLGGTAFEAMQSPAGAQLVFEDDGETKYLYVLGPDSTIQEAIGLRPSGDCADAGNGSVLSVSWSANGNVAKASIAQNVVAIVDFEHKRIYSASGFPNPRNWRQVEQAAAEACFAAA
;
A
#
# COMPACT_ATOMS: atom_id res chain seq x y z
N MET A 1 14.76 -9.61 8.23
CA MET A 1 15.10 -8.32 7.64
C MET A 1 13.94 -7.82 6.78
N THR A 2 13.48 -6.60 7.01
CA THR A 2 12.43 -5.99 6.19
C THR A 2 13.08 -5.11 5.13
N SER A 3 12.47 -5.03 3.96
CA SER A 3 12.91 -4.10 2.92
C SER A 3 11.88 -2.98 2.79
N THR A 4 12.37 -1.77 2.54
CA THR A 4 11.53 -0.58 2.47
C THR A 4 11.88 0.18 1.21
N THR A 5 10.85 0.61 0.48
CA THR A 5 10.97 1.50 -0.67
C THR A 5 10.38 2.85 -0.29
N GLU A 6 11.12 3.93 -0.58
CA GLU A 6 10.65 5.28 -0.32
C GLU A 6 10.46 6.03 -1.63
N ILE A 7 9.33 6.71 -1.76
CA ILE A 7 8.96 7.46 -2.96
C ILE A 7 8.62 8.90 -2.54
N ASN A 8 9.32 9.87 -3.10
CA ASN A 8 9.02 11.27 -2.85
C ASN A 8 7.74 11.66 -3.59
N LEU A 9 6.79 12.22 -2.86
CA LEU A 9 5.53 12.71 -3.42
C LEU A 9 5.68 14.18 -3.80
N GLY A 10 4.96 14.63 -4.81
CA GLY A 10 5.00 16.01 -5.23
C GLY A 10 5.12 16.17 -6.73
N GLY A 11 4.54 15.26 -7.48
CA GLY A 11 4.52 15.27 -8.92
C GLY A 11 3.95 13.98 -9.42
N THR A 12 4.19 13.68 -10.69
CA THR A 12 3.77 12.38 -11.24
C THR A 12 4.82 11.33 -10.91
N ALA A 13 4.39 10.11 -10.64
CA ALA A 13 5.28 9.00 -10.33
C ALA A 13 4.65 7.68 -10.75
N PHE A 14 5.49 6.73 -11.09
CA PHE A 14 5.08 5.35 -11.37
C PHE A 14 6.20 4.44 -10.88
N GLU A 15 5.88 3.56 -9.94
CA GLU A 15 6.90 2.75 -9.28
C GLU A 15 6.38 1.33 -9.08
N ALA A 16 7.09 0.35 -9.63
CA ALA A 16 6.79 -1.05 -9.41
C ALA A 16 7.66 -1.58 -8.28
N MET A 17 7.06 -2.34 -7.38
CA MET A 17 7.75 -2.91 -6.21
C MET A 17 7.47 -4.39 -6.13
N GLN A 18 8.49 -5.16 -5.80
CA GLN A 18 8.37 -6.61 -5.65
C GLN A 18 9.07 -7.05 -4.38
N SER A 19 8.40 -7.89 -3.61
CA SER A 19 8.99 -8.45 -2.39
C SER A 19 9.90 -9.62 -2.72
N PRO A 20 10.76 -10.04 -1.76
CA PRO A 20 11.55 -11.27 -1.93
C PRO A 20 10.70 -12.52 -2.13
N ALA A 21 9.46 -12.52 -1.69
CA ALA A 21 8.52 -13.63 -1.87
C ALA A 21 7.79 -13.58 -3.21
N GLY A 22 8.01 -12.52 -4.03
CA GLY A 22 7.39 -12.39 -5.33
C GLY A 22 6.09 -11.60 -5.36
N ALA A 23 5.62 -11.08 -4.23
CA ALA A 23 4.45 -10.22 -4.18
C ALA A 23 4.74 -8.89 -4.88
N GLN A 24 3.77 -8.36 -5.62
CA GLN A 24 3.98 -7.18 -6.45
C GLN A 24 2.96 -6.08 -6.15
N LEU A 25 3.46 -4.85 -6.07
CA LEU A 25 2.66 -3.64 -5.96
C LEU A 25 3.13 -2.64 -7.01
N VAL A 26 2.21 -1.81 -7.48
CA VAL A 26 2.55 -0.67 -8.35
C VAL A 26 1.94 0.58 -7.76
N PHE A 27 2.76 1.60 -7.55
CA PHE A 27 2.31 2.91 -7.14
C PHE A 27 2.21 3.82 -8.36
N GLU A 28 1.08 4.54 -8.49
CA GLU A 28 0.88 5.50 -9.54
C GLU A 28 0.35 6.82 -8.97
N ASP A 29 1.02 7.91 -9.31
CA ASP A 29 0.58 9.26 -8.98
C ASP A 29 0.50 10.03 -10.30
N ASP A 30 -0.72 10.42 -10.70
CA ASP A 30 -0.94 11.15 -11.96
C ASP A 30 -0.98 12.66 -11.76
N GLY A 31 -0.64 13.15 -10.57
CA GLY A 31 -0.69 14.56 -10.21
C GLY A 31 -1.99 14.96 -9.50
N GLU A 32 -3.04 14.18 -9.65
CA GLU A 32 -4.34 14.44 -9.01
C GLU A 32 -4.73 13.33 -8.03
N THR A 33 -4.47 12.08 -8.40
CA THR A 33 -4.81 10.92 -7.58
C THR A 33 -3.59 10.04 -7.39
N LYS A 34 -3.57 9.35 -6.26
CA LYS A 34 -2.52 8.40 -5.90
C LYS A 34 -3.16 7.05 -5.64
N TYR A 35 -2.69 6.03 -6.35
CA TYR A 35 -3.20 4.67 -6.21
C TYR A 35 -2.07 3.68 -6.00
N LEU A 36 -2.36 2.68 -5.19
CA LEU A 36 -1.52 1.51 -5.03
C LEU A 36 -2.28 0.32 -5.61
N TYR A 37 -1.69 -0.29 -6.63
CA TYR A 37 -2.31 -1.45 -7.29
C TYR A 37 -1.70 -2.72 -6.75
N VAL A 38 -2.55 -3.67 -6.40
CA VAL A 38 -2.15 -4.99 -5.91
C VAL A 38 -2.21 -5.95 -7.10
N LEU A 39 -1.07 -6.56 -7.42
CA LEU A 39 -0.97 -7.44 -8.58
C LEU A 39 -1.03 -8.91 -8.16
N GLY A 40 -1.61 -9.72 -9.05
CA GLY A 40 -1.60 -11.17 -8.90
C GLY A 40 -0.33 -11.79 -9.46
N PRO A 41 -0.20 -13.14 -9.36
CA PRO A 41 1.00 -13.83 -9.84
C PRO A 41 1.29 -13.64 -11.33
N ASP A 42 0.27 -13.35 -12.11
CA ASP A 42 0.40 -13.11 -13.56
C ASP A 42 0.55 -11.63 -13.89
N SER A 43 0.82 -10.79 -12.88
CA SER A 43 0.97 -9.34 -12.99
C SER A 43 -0.30 -8.61 -13.42
N THR A 44 -1.48 -9.24 -13.25
CA THR A 44 -2.75 -8.56 -13.46
C THR A 44 -3.17 -7.82 -12.20
N ILE A 45 -3.87 -6.69 -12.37
CA ILE A 45 -4.35 -5.90 -11.25
C ILE A 45 -5.49 -6.65 -10.57
N GLN A 46 -5.30 -7.00 -9.30
CA GLN A 46 -6.32 -7.65 -8.49
C GLN A 46 -7.16 -6.64 -7.71
N GLU A 47 -6.51 -5.61 -7.16
CA GLU A 47 -7.16 -4.58 -6.36
C GLU A 47 -6.46 -3.26 -6.57
N ALA A 48 -7.19 -2.16 -6.34
CA ALA A 48 -6.64 -0.81 -6.33
C ALA A 48 -6.97 -0.15 -4.99
N ILE A 49 -6.02 0.58 -4.44
CA ILE A 49 -6.18 1.27 -3.17
C ILE A 49 -5.90 2.75 -3.39
N GLY A 50 -6.90 3.59 -3.11
CA GLY A 50 -6.72 5.04 -3.13
C GLY A 50 -5.92 5.48 -1.92
N LEU A 51 -4.82 6.18 -2.14
CA LEU A 51 -3.95 6.63 -1.06
C LEU A 51 -4.29 8.05 -0.67
N ARG A 52 -5.35 8.20 0.11
CA ARG A 52 -5.70 9.48 0.71
C ARG A 52 -5.44 9.38 2.20
N PRO A 53 -4.67 10.33 2.77
CA PRO A 53 -4.59 10.42 4.22
C PRO A 53 -5.99 10.67 4.78
N SER A 54 -6.33 10.01 5.88
CA SER A 54 -7.60 10.28 6.53
C SER A 54 -7.55 11.64 7.22
N GLY A 55 -8.66 12.38 7.20
CA GLY A 55 -8.80 13.65 7.89
C GLY A 55 -8.19 14.83 7.14
N ASP A 56 -7.83 15.86 7.89
CA ASP A 56 -7.42 17.15 7.33
C ASP A 56 -5.97 17.21 6.87
N CYS A 57 -5.37 16.08 6.56
CA CYS A 57 -4.00 16.02 6.06
C CYS A 57 -3.95 16.31 4.56
N ALA A 58 -4.61 17.39 4.13
CA ALA A 58 -4.66 17.76 2.71
C ALA A 58 -3.27 18.04 2.14
N ASP A 59 -2.32 18.41 2.98
CA ASP A 59 -0.95 18.75 2.55
C ASP A 59 0.00 17.56 2.57
N ALA A 60 -0.45 16.38 2.96
CA ALA A 60 0.41 15.22 3.05
C ALA A 60 0.88 14.71 1.69
N GLY A 61 0.39 15.31 0.58
CA GLY A 61 0.77 14.91 -0.76
C GLY A 61 2.05 15.56 -1.27
N ASN A 62 2.33 16.80 -0.86
CA ASN A 62 3.47 17.55 -1.41
C ASN A 62 4.61 17.59 -0.40
N GLY A 63 5.79 17.16 -0.84
CA GLY A 63 6.97 17.13 0.02
C GLY A 63 6.98 15.99 1.03
N SER A 64 5.97 15.13 1.00
CA SER A 64 5.91 13.95 1.86
C SER A 64 6.54 12.75 1.16
N VAL A 65 6.81 11.71 1.95
CA VAL A 65 7.41 10.47 1.45
C VAL A 65 6.41 9.33 1.67
N LEU A 66 6.17 8.57 0.60
CA LEU A 66 5.48 7.30 0.70
C LEU A 66 6.50 6.23 1.01
N SER A 67 6.32 5.53 2.13
CA SER A 67 7.18 4.41 2.50
C SER A 67 6.39 3.12 2.38
N VAL A 68 6.91 2.16 1.65
CA VAL A 68 6.32 0.83 1.52
C VAL A 68 7.31 -0.18 2.08
N SER A 69 6.91 -0.85 3.16
CA SER A 69 7.75 -1.85 3.83
C SER A 69 7.16 -3.23 3.65
N TRP A 70 8.01 -4.22 3.40
CA TRP A 70 7.62 -5.62 3.32
C TRP A 70 7.88 -6.29 4.66
N SER A 71 6.97 -7.19 5.06
CA SER A 71 7.18 -8.03 6.23
C SER A 71 8.39 -8.95 6.04
N ALA A 72 8.84 -9.59 7.13
CA ALA A 72 10.01 -10.44 7.10
C ALA A 72 9.91 -11.57 6.07
N ASN A 73 8.72 -12.18 5.93
CA ASN A 73 8.50 -13.23 4.93
C ASN A 73 8.13 -12.70 3.54
N GLY A 74 7.96 -11.39 3.38
CA GLY A 74 7.64 -10.79 2.09
C GLY A 74 6.20 -10.93 1.64
N ASN A 75 5.30 -11.41 2.50
CA ASN A 75 3.90 -11.66 2.12
C ASN A 75 2.95 -10.55 2.54
N VAL A 76 3.41 -9.59 3.33
CA VAL A 76 2.58 -8.46 3.77
C VAL A 76 3.33 -7.16 3.51
N ALA A 77 2.64 -6.19 2.92
CA ALA A 77 3.19 -4.87 2.67
C ALA A 77 2.46 -3.83 3.52
N LYS A 78 3.21 -2.84 4.02
CA LYS A 78 2.64 -1.73 4.78
C LYS A 78 3.09 -0.43 4.15
N ALA A 79 2.12 0.40 3.77
CA ALA A 79 2.38 1.70 3.15
C ALA A 79 2.02 2.82 4.11
N SER A 80 2.89 3.81 4.23
CA SER A 80 2.70 4.97 5.10
C SER A 80 3.07 6.25 4.37
N ILE A 81 2.32 7.32 4.64
CA ILE A 81 2.64 8.66 4.16
C ILE A 81 2.72 9.56 5.38
N ALA A 82 3.82 10.32 5.52
CA ALA A 82 4.04 11.21 6.67
C ALA A 82 3.82 10.46 8.00
N GLN A 83 4.31 9.23 8.08
CA GLN A 83 4.23 8.35 9.25
C GLN A 83 2.82 7.84 9.58
N ASN A 84 1.84 8.13 8.73
CA ASN A 84 0.49 7.60 8.90
C ASN A 84 0.31 6.41 7.98
N VAL A 85 -0.14 5.28 8.52
CA VAL A 85 -0.39 4.08 7.75
C VAL A 85 -1.59 4.33 6.85
N VAL A 86 -1.41 4.20 5.53
CA VAL A 86 -2.48 4.41 4.56
C VAL A 86 -2.99 3.12 3.95
N ALA A 87 -2.20 2.06 3.98
CA ALA A 87 -2.63 0.76 3.45
C ALA A 87 -1.76 -0.36 4.03
N ILE A 88 -2.36 -1.52 4.18
CA ILE A 88 -1.66 -2.76 4.49
C ILE A 88 -2.25 -3.85 3.60
N VAL A 89 -1.39 -4.59 2.91
CA VAL A 89 -1.80 -5.61 1.95
C VAL A 89 -1.24 -6.96 2.38
N ASP A 90 -2.13 -7.90 2.71
CA ASP A 90 -1.77 -9.26 3.10
C ASP A 90 -2.00 -10.16 1.89
N PHE A 91 -0.93 -10.51 1.18
CA PHE A 91 -1.00 -11.31 -0.04
C PHE A 91 -1.31 -12.78 0.25
N GLU A 92 -0.91 -13.26 1.42
CA GLU A 92 -1.12 -14.66 1.77
C GLU A 92 -2.60 -14.96 2.02
N HIS A 93 -3.30 -14.05 2.71
CA HIS A 93 -4.70 -14.25 3.08
C HIS A 93 -5.65 -13.41 2.25
N LYS A 94 -5.14 -12.66 1.28
CA LYS A 94 -5.92 -11.78 0.40
C LYS A 94 -6.80 -10.82 1.19
N ARG A 95 -6.15 -10.06 2.08
CA ARG A 95 -6.81 -9.07 2.93
C ARG A 95 -6.15 -7.71 2.74
N ILE A 96 -6.95 -6.66 2.82
CA ILE A 96 -6.49 -5.28 2.62
C ILE A 96 -7.07 -4.39 3.72
N TYR A 97 -6.21 -3.56 4.31
CA TYR A 97 -6.61 -2.38 5.05
C TYR A 97 -6.32 -1.15 4.20
N SER A 98 -7.28 -0.22 4.14
CA SER A 98 -7.12 1.05 3.45
C SER A 98 -7.68 2.17 4.33
N ALA A 99 -6.86 3.19 4.60
CA ALA A 99 -7.30 4.33 5.40
C ALA A 99 -8.39 5.12 4.70
N SER A 100 -8.35 5.20 3.37
CA SER A 100 -9.38 5.90 2.60
C SER A 100 -10.67 5.10 2.48
N GLY A 101 -10.59 3.77 2.56
CA GLY A 101 -11.72 2.88 2.30
C GLY A 101 -12.16 2.88 0.84
N PHE A 102 -11.40 3.46 -0.07
CA PHE A 102 -11.81 3.62 -1.46
C PHE A 102 -10.70 3.20 -2.41
N PRO A 103 -11.03 2.51 -3.51
CA PRO A 103 -12.34 1.87 -3.74
C PRO A 103 -12.51 0.63 -2.87
N ASN A 104 -13.75 0.18 -2.68
CA ASN A 104 -13.99 -1.06 -1.96
C ASN A 104 -13.32 -2.22 -2.67
N PRO A 105 -12.61 -3.11 -1.96
CA PRO A 105 -12.03 -4.28 -2.58
C PRO A 105 -13.08 -5.16 -3.24
N ARG A 106 -12.74 -5.73 -4.40
CA ARG A 106 -13.65 -6.59 -5.16
C ARG A 106 -13.35 -8.07 -4.97
N ASN A 107 -12.06 -8.40 -4.90
CA ASN A 107 -11.61 -9.79 -4.86
C ASN A 107 -11.01 -10.15 -3.51
N TRP A 108 -10.52 -9.16 -2.78
CA TRP A 108 -9.84 -9.34 -1.50
C TRP A 108 -10.71 -8.81 -0.39
N ARG A 109 -10.45 -9.28 0.83
CA ARG A 109 -11.25 -8.92 1.99
C ARG A 109 -10.72 -7.65 2.64
N GLN A 110 -11.62 -6.70 2.92
CA GLN A 110 -11.25 -5.51 3.68
C GLN A 110 -11.24 -5.83 5.18
N VAL A 111 -10.19 -5.39 5.87
CA VAL A 111 -10.03 -5.60 7.31
C VAL A 111 -9.69 -4.29 7.99
N GLU A 112 -9.82 -4.26 9.32
CA GLU A 112 -9.47 -3.09 10.10
C GLU A 112 -7.96 -2.99 10.28
N GLN A 113 -7.49 -1.77 10.60
CA GLN A 113 -6.06 -1.48 10.74
C GLN A 113 -5.39 -2.38 11.77
N ALA A 114 -6.00 -2.56 12.94
CA ALA A 114 -5.40 -3.35 14.01
C ALA A 114 -5.15 -4.79 13.58
N ALA A 115 -6.12 -5.40 12.89
CA ALA A 115 -5.97 -6.76 12.38
C ALA A 115 -4.87 -6.85 11.32
N ALA A 116 -4.80 -5.88 10.42
CA ALA A 116 -3.80 -5.85 9.37
C ALA A 116 -2.40 -5.61 9.95
N GLU A 117 -2.26 -4.75 10.95
CA GLU A 117 -0.98 -4.52 11.61
C GLU A 117 -0.48 -5.77 12.33
N ALA A 118 -1.38 -6.53 12.95
CA ALA A 118 -1.01 -7.79 13.57
C ALA A 118 -0.50 -8.80 12.53
N CYS A 119 -1.11 -8.86 11.36
CA CYS A 119 -0.63 -9.70 10.27
C CYS A 119 0.76 -9.28 9.79
N PHE A 120 1.00 -7.99 9.65
CA PHE A 120 2.31 -7.47 9.25
C PHE A 120 3.38 -7.85 10.27
N ALA A 121 3.08 -7.69 11.54
CA ALA A 121 4.04 -7.98 12.62
C ALA A 121 4.34 -9.47 12.72
N ALA A 122 3.36 -10.34 12.46
CA ALA A 122 3.53 -11.79 12.55
C ALA A 122 4.21 -12.39 11.31
N ALA A 123 4.21 -11.68 10.23
CA ALA A 123 4.81 -12.14 8.98
C ALA A 123 6.28 -11.75 8.91
#